data_ab444995324380a0b609b0f0eb03d141
#
_entry.id   ab444995324380a0b609b0f0eb03d141
#
_cell.length_a   1.000
_cell.length_b   1.000
_cell.length_c   1.000
_cell.angle_alpha   90.00
_cell.angle_beta   90.00
_cell.angle_gamma   90.00
#
_symmetry.space_group_name_H-M   'P 1'
#
loop_
_entity.id
_entity.type
_entity.pdbx_description
1 polymer ?
#
loop_
_entity_poly.entity_id
_entity_poly.type
_entity_poly.pdbx_seq_one_letter_code
_entity_poly.pdbx_strand_id
1 'polypeptide(L)'
;MKAIIAPLSFVLLFSFGCQPEKPYLKISQGAHISLIGNNLCSRMMNYGYFETEMQLRYPDSQLYIRNMCDGGDTPGFRPHSGRVSPWAFPGAEKFQTDLAQNSGSEGHFETPDEWLARHKTDIIIACFGFSESYAGPEGVDNFKAELSAFIEHTFSQKYNDSIPPQLVLVSPIAFQDLSDKYDLPNGDQENRNLSLYANAIKEVALEHQVLFVDAFGPTQQWFAEQQLTIDGLQLNDEGYQKFSKLLADEAFGKKEVKNEDLRASVNEAVLEKNWFWHNDYKVPNGVHVFGRRYRPFGNENYPEELIKVRQMTGIRDTAIWKTLKGES
;
A
#
# COMPACT_ATOMS: atom_id res chain seq x y z
N MET A 1 -74.46 -17.19 28.96
CA MET A 1 -73.02 -17.52 28.73
C MET A 1 -72.41 -16.36 27.98
N LYS A 2 -71.61 -15.53 28.61
CA LYS A 2 -70.90 -14.39 27.96
C LYS A 2 -69.46 -14.84 27.73
N ALA A 3 -69.05 -14.92 26.47
CA ALA A 3 -67.69 -15.21 26.06
C ALA A 3 -66.81 -13.94 26.20
N ILE A 4 -65.74 -14.02 27.01
CA ILE A 4 -64.74 -12.96 27.16
C ILE A 4 -63.67 -13.26 26.13
N ILE A 5 -63.51 -12.38 25.12
CA ILE A 5 -62.38 -12.40 24.16
C ILE A 5 -61.29 -11.51 24.73
N ALA A 6 -60.17 -12.13 25.09
CA ALA A 6 -58.98 -11.40 25.49
C ALA A 6 -58.15 -11.00 24.25
N PRO A 7 -57.62 -9.75 24.16
CA PRO A 7 -56.78 -9.36 23.03
C PRO A 7 -55.36 -9.92 23.22
N LEU A 8 -54.89 -10.65 22.22
CA LEU A 8 -53.50 -11.12 22.12
C LEU A 8 -52.61 -9.98 21.62
N SER A 9 -51.89 -9.35 22.55
CA SER A 9 -50.90 -8.31 22.24
C SER A 9 -49.65 -8.97 21.63
N PHE A 10 -49.46 -8.77 20.33
CA PHE A 10 -48.24 -9.20 19.63
C PHE A 10 -47.11 -8.19 19.88
N VAL A 11 -46.15 -8.53 20.73
CA VAL A 11 -44.94 -7.73 20.99
C VAL A 11 -43.93 -8.02 19.87
N LEU A 12 -43.81 -7.09 18.92
CA LEU A 12 -42.73 -7.12 17.94
C LEU A 12 -41.40 -6.75 18.63
N LEU A 13 -40.58 -7.74 18.91
CA LEU A 13 -39.19 -7.56 19.30
C LEU A 13 -38.38 -7.12 18.07
N PHE A 14 -38.15 -5.81 17.95
CA PHE A 14 -37.12 -5.28 17.07
C PHE A 14 -35.75 -5.64 17.64
N SER A 15 -35.16 -6.71 17.14
CA SER A 15 -33.71 -6.95 17.33
C SER A 15 -32.95 -5.90 16.53
N PHE A 16 -32.49 -4.86 17.20
CA PHE A 16 -31.42 -4.00 16.68
C PHE A 16 -30.16 -4.88 16.55
N GLY A 17 -29.94 -5.41 15.37
CA GLY A 17 -28.68 -6.05 15.02
C GLY A 17 -27.59 -4.97 15.10
N CYS A 18 -26.79 -4.99 16.15
CA CYS A 18 -25.54 -4.24 16.21
C CYS A 18 -24.67 -4.78 15.06
N GLN A 19 -24.54 -4.03 13.97
CA GLN A 19 -23.53 -4.35 12.97
C GLN A 19 -22.18 -4.21 13.68
N PRO A 20 -21.31 -5.22 13.59
CA PRO A 20 -19.97 -5.10 14.15
C PRO A 20 -19.30 -3.88 13.53
N GLU A 21 -18.76 -3.00 14.36
CA GLU A 21 -17.95 -1.87 13.90
C GLU A 21 -16.84 -2.41 13.01
N LYS A 22 -16.65 -1.79 11.82
CA LYS A 22 -15.57 -2.13 10.91
C LYS A 22 -14.24 -1.97 11.67
N PRO A 23 -13.41 -3.02 11.78
CA PRO A 23 -12.13 -2.87 12.44
C PRO A 23 -11.23 -1.95 11.63
N TYR A 24 -10.82 -0.83 12.23
CA TYR A 24 -9.82 0.06 11.63
C TYR A 24 -8.43 -0.21 12.21
N LEU A 25 -7.39 0.11 11.41
CA LEU A 25 -6.02 0.09 11.89
C LEU A 25 -5.82 1.14 12.99
N LYS A 26 -5.03 0.80 13.99
CA LYS A 26 -4.79 1.67 15.15
C LYS A 26 -3.46 2.41 15.00
N ILE A 27 -3.51 3.72 15.12
CA ILE A 27 -2.35 4.59 15.13
C ILE A 27 -1.86 4.79 16.56
N SER A 28 -0.60 4.45 16.80
CA SER A 28 0.13 4.78 18.02
C SER A 28 1.04 5.99 17.80
N GLN A 29 1.53 6.58 18.89
CA GLN A 29 2.56 7.61 18.86
C GLN A 29 3.83 7.04 18.23
N GLY A 30 4.39 7.74 17.23
CA GLY A 30 5.58 7.31 16.51
C GLY A 30 5.36 6.10 15.61
N ALA A 31 4.13 5.81 15.17
CA ALA A 31 3.85 4.64 14.35
C ALA A 31 4.59 4.69 13.01
N HIS A 32 5.15 3.55 12.63
CA HIS A 32 5.85 3.32 11.38
C HIS A 32 4.94 2.58 10.39
N ILE A 33 4.61 3.26 9.28
CA ILE A 33 3.71 2.76 8.24
C ILE A 33 4.51 2.49 6.97
N SER A 34 4.49 1.25 6.49
CA SER A 34 5.11 0.85 5.23
C SER A 34 4.06 0.54 4.17
N LEU A 35 4.19 1.15 3.00
CA LEU A 35 3.42 0.78 1.81
C LEU A 35 4.25 -0.20 0.99
N ILE A 36 3.64 -1.31 0.58
CA ILE A 36 4.25 -2.33 -0.29
C ILE A 36 3.28 -2.69 -1.40
N GLY A 37 3.80 -3.14 -2.53
CA GLY A 37 2.99 -3.54 -3.67
C GLY A 37 3.44 -2.91 -4.97
N ASN A 38 2.54 -2.90 -5.94
CA ASN A 38 2.84 -2.56 -7.31
C ASN A 38 2.69 -1.06 -7.67
N ASN A 39 2.52 -0.78 -8.94
CA ASN A 39 2.59 0.55 -9.52
C ASN A 39 1.60 1.58 -8.93
N LEU A 40 0.40 1.16 -8.53
CA LEU A 40 -0.58 2.06 -7.91
C LEU A 40 0.04 2.76 -6.68
N CYS A 41 0.56 2.00 -5.75
CA CYS A 41 1.14 2.57 -4.55
C CYS A 41 2.55 3.16 -4.78
N SER A 42 3.34 2.62 -5.72
CA SER A 42 4.65 3.18 -6.07
C SER A 42 4.56 4.66 -6.44
N ARG A 43 3.58 5.02 -7.27
CA ARG A 43 3.40 6.40 -7.72
C ARG A 43 2.84 7.35 -6.65
N MET A 44 2.19 6.84 -5.60
CA MET A 44 1.71 7.69 -4.49
C MET A 44 2.82 8.55 -3.89
N MET A 45 4.07 8.09 -3.94
CA MET A 45 5.23 8.83 -3.45
C MET A 45 5.46 10.14 -4.21
N ASN A 46 5.12 10.18 -5.50
CA ASN A 46 5.32 11.36 -6.36
C ASN A 46 4.32 12.49 -6.06
N TYR A 47 3.19 12.16 -5.42
CA TYR A 47 2.12 13.11 -5.09
C TYR A 47 2.06 13.45 -3.60
N GLY A 48 2.50 12.55 -2.73
CA GLY A 48 2.56 12.76 -1.28
C GLY A 48 1.20 12.81 -0.57
N TYR A 49 0.07 12.75 -1.28
CA TYR A 49 -1.27 13.02 -0.73
C TYR A 49 -1.69 12.09 0.41
N PHE A 50 -1.39 10.79 0.31
CA PHE A 50 -1.74 9.85 1.38
C PHE A 50 -1.00 10.19 2.67
N GLU A 51 0.30 10.43 2.60
CA GLU A 51 1.08 10.80 3.79
C GLU A 51 0.63 12.14 4.34
N THR A 52 0.41 13.15 3.48
CA THR A 52 -0.14 14.44 3.88
C THR A 52 -1.46 14.28 4.61
N GLU A 53 -2.38 13.48 4.08
CA GLU A 53 -3.66 13.20 4.72
C GLU A 53 -3.48 12.56 6.10
N MET A 54 -2.60 11.57 6.22
CA MET A 54 -2.33 10.89 7.49
C MET A 54 -1.69 11.83 8.52
N GLN A 55 -0.71 12.63 8.12
CA GLN A 55 -0.06 13.60 9.00
C GLN A 55 -1.04 14.65 9.52
N LEU A 56 -1.94 15.15 8.67
CA LEU A 56 -2.98 16.11 9.05
C LEU A 56 -4.05 15.51 9.96
N ARG A 57 -4.40 14.23 9.79
CA ARG A 57 -5.35 13.52 10.64
C ARG A 57 -4.78 13.20 12.03
N TYR A 58 -3.48 13.02 12.11
CA TYR A 58 -2.77 12.60 13.32
C TYR A 58 -1.58 13.53 13.62
N PRO A 59 -1.81 14.85 13.78
CA PRO A 59 -0.74 15.85 13.83
C PRO A 59 0.21 15.67 15.03
N ASP A 60 -0.27 15.07 16.10
CA ASP A 60 0.52 14.84 17.31
C ASP A 60 1.23 13.48 17.32
N SER A 61 0.94 12.60 16.36
CA SER A 61 1.41 11.21 16.41
C SER A 61 2.81 10.99 15.88
N GLN A 62 3.42 11.97 15.20
CA GLN A 62 4.79 11.86 14.65
C GLN A 62 4.97 10.60 13.79
N LEU A 63 4.13 10.45 12.76
CA LEU A 63 4.12 9.26 11.91
C LEU A 63 5.37 9.19 11.01
N TYR A 64 5.91 7.98 10.87
CA TYR A 64 6.94 7.65 9.89
C TYR A 64 6.30 6.85 8.76
N ILE A 65 6.25 7.40 7.55
CA ILE A 65 5.65 6.73 6.40
C ILE A 65 6.70 6.48 5.33
N ARG A 66 6.79 5.22 4.86
CA ARG A 66 7.76 4.79 3.84
C ARG A 66 7.08 4.02 2.73
N ASN A 67 7.28 4.47 1.51
CA ASN A 67 6.78 3.82 0.32
C ASN A 67 7.85 2.87 -0.23
N MET A 68 7.59 1.56 -0.11
CA MET A 68 8.46 0.48 -0.58
C MET A 68 7.83 -0.27 -1.78
N CYS A 69 6.84 0.34 -2.44
CA CYS A 69 6.19 -0.23 -3.61
C CYS A 69 7.06 -0.09 -4.86
N ASP A 70 7.01 -1.07 -5.76
CA ASP A 70 7.62 -0.94 -7.08
C ASP A 70 6.76 -1.57 -8.19
N GLY A 71 6.93 -1.09 -9.43
CA GLY A 71 6.23 -1.66 -10.57
C GLY A 71 6.61 -3.13 -10.76
N GLY A 72 5.60 -4.00 -10.92
CA GLY A 72 5.82 -5.44 -11.08
C GLY A 72 5.93 -6.25 -9.79
N ASP A 73 5.93 -5.62 -8.62
CA ASP A 73 5.90 -6.33 -7.34
C ASP A 73 4.64 -7.18 -7.20
N THR A 74 4.81 -8.43 -6.73
CA THR A 74 3.74 -9.31 -6.25
C THR A 74 3.92 -9.60 -4.75
N PRO A 75 3.00 -10.30 -4.09
CA PRO A 75 3.18 -10.65 -2.68
C PRO A 75 4.51 -11.35 -2.38
N GLY A 76 4.93 -12.28 -3.24
CA GLY A 76 6.14 -13.09 -3.07
C GLY A 76 7.36 -12.64 -3.86
N PHE A 77 7.19 -11.85 -4.92
CA PHE A 77 8.28 -11.45 -5.82
C PHE A 77 8.43 -9.93 -5.84
N ARG A 78 9.55 -9.44 -5.30
CA ARG A 78 9.89 -8.01 -5.21
C ARG A 78 11.33 -7.80 -5.68
N PRO A 79 11.54 -7.77 -7.01
CA PRO A 79 12.87 -7.65 -7.57
C PRO A 79 13.45 -6.25 -7.34
N HIS A 80 14.76 -6.20 -7.15
CA HIS A 80 15.54 -4.98 -7.18
C HIS A 80 16.90 -5.28 -7.78
N SER A 81 17.42 -4.42 -8.63
CA SER A 81 18.63 -4.68 -9.43
C SER A 81 19.89 -4.98 -8.58
N GLY A 82 19.89 -4.60 -7.32
CA GLY A 82 20.97 -4.88 -6.37
C GLY A 82 20.64 -5.95 -5.33
N ARG A 83 19.48 -6.61 -5.42
CA ARG A 83 19.06 -7.60 -4.42
C ARG A 83 19.53 -9.01 -4.78
N VAL A 84 20.13 -9.71 -3.82
CA VAL A 84 20.59 -11.09 -4.02
C VAL A 84 19.43 -12.03 -4.31
N SER A 85 18.32 -11.88 -3.58
CA SER A 85 17.11 -12.65 -3.76
C SER A 85 15.91 -11.72 -3.93
N PRO A 86 15.10 -11.89 -4.98
CA PRO A 86 13.89 -11.11 -5.20
C PRO A 86 12.70 -11.59 -4.37
N TRP A 87 12.84 -12.70 -3.68
CA TRP A 87 11.75 -13.35 -2.95
C TRP A 87 11.48 -12.61 -1.65
N ALA A 88 10.20 -12.28 -1.42
CA ALA A 88 9.77 -11.51 -0.27
C ALA A 88 9.73 -12.33 1.03
N PHE A 89 9.62 -13.66 0.89
CA PHE A 89 9.62 -14.58 2.02
C PHE A 89 10.12 -15.97 1.57
N PRO A 90 10.57 -16.82 2.49
CA PRO A 90 11.05 -18.18 2.18
C PRO A 90 9.94 -19.03 1.54
N GLY A 91 10.24 -19.68 0.43
CA GLY A 91 9.31 -20.53 -0.32
C GLY A 91 8.40 -19.77 -1.30
N ALA A 92 8.57 -18.44 -1.46
CA ALA A 92 7.79 -17.66 -2.41
C ALA A 92 8.05 -18.05 -3.88
N GLU A 93 9.23 -18.56 -4.18
CA GLU A 93 9.64 -19.01 -5.53
C GLU A 93 8.69 -20.06 -6.15
N LYS A 94 7.99 -20.82 -5.33
CA LYS A 94 7.03 -21.83 -5.82
C LYS A 94 5.81 -21.24 -6.51
N PHE A 95 5.49 -19.98 -6.25
CA PHE A 95 4.34 -19.29 -6.87
C PHE A 95 4.68 -18.63 -8.20
N GLN A 96 5.96 -18.40 -8.49
CA GLN A 96 6.49 -17.66 -9.65
C GLN A 96 7.59 -18.48 -10.34
N THR A 97 7.29 -19.73 -10.73
CA THR A 97 8.29 -20.70 -11.22
C THR A 97 9.05 -20.24 -12.43
N ASP A 98 8.41 -19.48 -13.35
CA ASP A 98 9.07 -18.99 -14.57
C ASP A 98 10.11 -17.91 -14.25
N LEU A 99 9.90 -17.13 -13.19
CA LEU A 99 10.83 -16.10 -12.73
C LEU A 99 11.96 -16.67 -11.87
N ALA A 100 11.73 -17.80 -11.21
CA ALA A 100 12.70 -18.42 -10.32
C ALA A 100 14.01 -18.81 -11.01
N GLN A 101 13.95 -19.15 -12.30
CA GLN A 101 15.11 -19.61 -13.07
C GLN A 101 16.12 -18.50 -13.38
N ASN A 102 15.69 -17.23 -13.37
CA ASN A 102 16.50 -16.09 -13.81
C ASN A 102 16.64 -15.00 -12.73
N SER A 103 16.20 -15.28 -11.52
CA SER A 103 16.18 -14.33 -10.43
C SER A 103 17.41 -14.49 -9.53
N GLY A 104 18.26 -13.54 -9.52
CA GLY A 104 19.41 -13.47 -8.65
C GLY A 104 20.39 -12.39 -9.10
N SER A 105 21.03 -11.75 -8.18
CA SER A 105 22.09 -10.79 -8.45
C SER A 105 23.21 -10.94 -7.42
N GLU A 106 24.38 -10.41 -7.75
CA GLU A 106 25.51 -10.32 -6.82
C GLU A 106 25.41 -9.06 -5.94
N GLY A 107 24.19 -8.60 -5.69
CA GLY A 107 23.95 -7.32 -5.04
C GLY A 107 24.10 -7.34 -3.52
N HIS A 108 24.00 -6.16 -2.94
CA HIS A 108 24.10 -5.91 -1.50
C HIS A 108 22.88 -5.17 -0.96
N PHE A 109 21.83 -5.02 -1.78
CA PHE A 109 20.58 -4.39 -1.37
C PHE A 109 19.80 -5.34 -0.48
N GLU A 110 19.28 -4.83 0.60
CA GLU A 110 18.58 -5.61 1.62
C GLU A 110 17.30 -6.26 1.09
N THR A 111 16.94 -7.38 1.69
CA THR A 111 15.69 -8.10 1.44
C THR A 111 14.46 -7.28 1.84
N PRO A 112 13.26 -7.64 1.36
CA PRO A 112 12.02 -6.99 1.80
C PRO A 112 11.84 -7.00 3.33
N ASP A 113 12.13 -8.12 4.00
CA ASP A 113 12.03 -8.22 5.46
C ASP A 113 13.04 -7.34 6.19
N GLU A 114 14.28 -7.28 5.71
CA GLU A 114 15.30 -6.41 6.30
C GLU A 114 14.94 -4.93 6.20
N TRP A 115 14.28 -4.51 5.11
CA TRP A 115 13.78 -3.15 4.99
C TRP A 115 12.61 -2.86 5.93
N LEU A 116 11.66 -3.79 6.07
CA LEU A 116 10.55 -3.65 7.02
C LEU A 116 11.06 -3.61 8.47
N ALA A 117 12.06 -4.44 8.82
CA ALA A 117 12.70 -4.44 10.13
C ALA A 117 13.51 -3.17 10.36
N ARG A 118 14.29 -2.70 9.37
CA ARG A 118 15.02 -1.42 9.44
C ARG A 118 14.09 -0.25 9.72
N HIS A 119 12.92 -0.26 9.09
CA HIS A 119 11.89 0.76 9.31
C HIS A 119 11.09 0.54 10.59
N LYS A 120 11.30 -0.57 11.32
CA LYS A 120 10.52 -0.94 12.52
C LYS A 120 9.01 -0.92 12.28
N THR A 121 8.59 -1.50 11.19
CA THR A 121 7.22 -1.37 10.66
C THR A 121 6.17 -1.88 11.64
N ASP A 122 5.21 -1.03 11.98
CA ASP A 122 4.03 -1.33 12.80
C ASP A 122 2.81 -1.66 11.98
N ILE A 123 2.71 -1.02 10.79
CA ILE A 123 1.55 -1.11 9.91
C ILE A 123 2.02 -1.31 8.47
N ILE A 124 1.44 -2.30 7.79
CA ILE A 124 1.68 -2.57 6.38
C ILE A 124 0.41 -2.29 5.58
N ILE A 125 0.53 -1.48 4.54
CA ILE A 125 -0.49 -1.26 3.51
C ILE A 125 -0.02 -1.98 2.25
N ALA A 126 -0.71 -3.06 1.87
CA ALA A 126 -0.31 -3.95 0.78
C ALA A 126 -1.25 -3.81 -0.43
N CYS A 127 -0.72 -3.33 -1.55
CA CYS A 127 -1.43 -3.05 -2.80
C CYS A 127 -1.00 -4.03 -3.88
N PHE A 128 -1.69 -5.17 -4.00
CA PHE A 128 -1.42 -6.24 -4.97
C PHE A 128 -2.63 -6.50 -5.88
N GLY A 129 -2.50 -7.45 -6.78
CA GLY A 129 -3.57 -7.93 -7.65
C GLY A 129 -3.62 -7.27 -9.04
N PHE A 130 -2.87 -6.20 -9.27
CA PHE A 130 -2.81 -5.57 -10.59
C PHE A 130 -1.90 -6.35 -11.56
N SER A 131 -0.63 -6.53 -11.20
CA SER A 131 0.33 -7.27 -12.04
C SER A 131 -0.11 -8.71 -12.25
N GLU A 132 -0.67 -9.30 -11.22
CA GLU A 132 -1.15 -10.69 -11.21
C GLU A 132 -2.39 -10.87 -12.09
N SER A 133 -3.20 -9.83 -12.27
CA SER A 133 -4.43 -9.88 -13.10
C SER A 133 -4.18 -10.17 -14.58
N TYR A 134 -2.96 -9.97 -15.06
CA TYR A 134 -2.57 -10.35 -16.43
C TYR A 134 -2.59 -11.86 -16.68
N ALA A 135 -2.50 -12.68 -15.63
CA ALA A 135 -2.66 -14.13 -15.74
C ALA A 135 -4.13 -14.56 -15.97
N GLY A 136 -5.08 -13.61 -15.91
CA GLY A 136 -6.49 -13.89 -16.12
C GLY A 136 -7.11 -14.81 -15.07
N PRO A 137 -8.24 -15.46 -15.40
CA PRO A 137 -8.94 -16.35 -14.45
C PRO A 137 -8.10 -17.54 -13.97
N GLU A 138 -7.20 -18.03 -14.80
CA GLU A 138 -6.36 -19.20 -14.50
C GLU A 138 -5.31 -18.93 -13.41
N GLY A 139 -4.92 -17.64 -13.22
CA GLY A 139 -3.95 -17.23 -12.21
C GLY A 139 -4.55 -17.02 -10.82
N VAL A 140 -5.87 -16.97 -10.66
CA VAL A 140 -6.54 -16.57 -9.41
C VAL A 140 -6.19 -17.47 -8.23
N ASP A 141 -6.22 -18.78 -8.42
CA ASP A 141 -5.94 -19.74 -7.31
C ASP A 141 -4.50 -19.66 -6.84
N ASN A 142 -3.54 -19.55 -7.79
CA ASN A 142 -2.14 -19.34 -7.44
C ASN A 142 -1.91 -18.01 -6.71
N PHE A 143 -2.55 -16.93 -7.18
CA PHE A 143 -2.48 -15.63 -6.51
C PHE A 143 -3.05 -15.68 -5.08
N LYS A 144 -4.20 -16.34 -4.86
CA LYS A 144 -4.76 -16.51 -3.51
C LYS A 144 -3.80 -17.28 -2.60
N ALA A 145 -3.17 -18.34 -3.10
CA ALA A 145 -2.19 -19.11 -2.35
C ALA A 145 -0.93 -18.30 -2.02
N GLU A 146 -0.41 -17.50 -2.97
CA GLU A 146 0.73 -16.60 -2.76
C GLU A 146 0.40 -15.52 -1.72
N LEU A 147 -0.79 -14.88 -1.85
CA LEU A 147 -1.25 -13.84 -0.92
C LEU A 147 -1.47 -14.39 0.50
N SER A 148 -2.03 -15.58 0.63
CA SER A 148 -2.19 -16.26 1.93
C SER A 148 -0.84 -16.54 2.58
N ALA A 149 0.12 -17.08 1.82
CA ALA A 149 1.47 -17.34 2.32
C ALA A 149 2.19 -16.04 2.73
N PHE A 150 2.00 -14.96 1.99
CA PHE A 150 2.51 -13.64 2.36
C PHE A 150 1.92 -13.15 3.70
N ILE A 151 0.62 -13.31 3.92
CA ILE A 151 -0.04 -12.90 5.18
C ILE A 151 0.51 -13.72 6.36
N GLU A 152 0.59 -15.04 6.22
CA GLU A 152 1.11 -15.94 7.24
C GLU A 152 2.55 -15.59 7.61
N HIS A 153 3.40 -15.37 6.59
CA HIS A 153 4.77 -14.93 6.80
C HIS A 153 4.80 -13.58 7.54
N THR A 154 4.05 -12.59 7.08
CA THR A 154 4.00 -11.25 7.68
C THR A 154 3.61 -11.29 9.16
N PHE A 155 2.61 -12.09 9.52
CA PHE A 155 2.18 -12.22 10.93
C PHE A 155 3.14 -13.05 11.78
N SER A 156 4.03 -13.82 11.19
CA SER A 156 5.11 -14.50 11.90
C SER A 156 6.26 -13.56 12.28
N GLN A 157 6.35 -12.36 11.66
CA GLN A 157 7.42 -11.40 11.86
C GLN A 157 7.09 -10.40 12.99
N LYS A 158 8.14 -9.80 13.55
CA LYS A 158 8.07 -8.70 14.51
C LYS A 158 9.05 -7.60 14.08
N TYR A 159 8.71 -6.90 13.02
CA TYR A 159 9.60 -5.89 12.44
C TYR A 159 9.96 -4.75 13.39
N ASN A 160 9.11 -4.46 14.38
CA ASN A 160 9.34 -3.48 15.44
C ASN A 160 9.97 -4.09 16.72
N ASP A 161 10.48 -5.32 16.65
CA ASP A 161 11.07 -6.09 17.78
C ASP A 161 10.06 -6.45 18.89
N SER A 162 8.77 -6.21 18.71
CA SER A 162 7.77 -6.35 19.78
C SER A 162 6.58 -7.23 19.37
N ILE A 163 5.77 -6.77 18.43
CA ILE A 163 4.53 -7.43 18.02
C ILE A 163 4.47 -7.60 16.49
N PRO A 164 3.68 -8.54 15.98
CA PRO A 164 3.39 -8.60 14.55
C PRO A 164 2.78 -7.29 14.04
N PRO A 165 3.05 -6.90 12.77
CA PRO A 165 2.48 -5.69 12.22
C PRO A 165 0.97 -5.82 12.02
N GLN A 166 0.26 -4.70 12.06
CA GLN A 166 -1.09 -4.61 11.51
C GLN A 166 -1.00 -4.62 9.99
N LEU A 167 -1.94 -5.28 9.32
CA LEU A 167 -1.95 -5.43 7.86
C LEU A 167 -3.30 -4.99 7.29
N VAL A 168 -3.26 -4.27 6.17
CA VAL A 168 -4.42 -4.02 5.31
C VAL A 168 -4.09 -4.40 3.87
N LEU A 169 -5.01 -5.11 3.23
CA LEU A 169 -4.94 -5.44 1.82
C LEU A 169 -5.79 -4.45 1.03
N VAL A 170 -5.23 -3.91 -0.04
CA VAL A 170 -5.89 -2.95 -0.93
C VAL A 170 -6.04 -3.59 -2.30
N SER A 171 -7.27 -3.61 -2.84
CA SER A 171 -7.51 -4.12 -4.20
C SER A 171 -6.87 -3.21 -5.25
N PRO A 172 -6.64 -3.70 -6.48
CA PRO A 172 -6.35 -2.83 -7.61
C PRO A 172 -7.51 -1.85 -7.85
N ILE A 173 -7.22 -0.75 -8.54
CA ILE A 173 -8.23 0.16 -9.09
C ILE A 173 -8.81 -0.43 -10.39
N ALA A 174 -9.96 0.08 -10.82
CA ALA A 174 -10.51 -0.25 -12.14
C ALA A 174 -9.66 0.34 -13.27
N PHE A 175 -9.82 -0.17 -14.48
CA PHE A 175 -9.32 0.44 -15.70
C PHE A 175 -10.33 1.49 -16.18
N GLN A 176 -9.87 2.70 -16.46
CA GLN A 176 -10.69 3.77 -17.04
C GLN A 176 -10.68 3.69 -18.56
N ASP A 177 -11.86 3.63 -19.17
CA ASP A 177 -11.98 3.72 -20.62
C ASP A 177 -11.63 5.13 -21.11
N LEU A 178 -10.55 5.24 -21.84
CA LEU A 178 -10.08 6.44 -22.52
C LEU A 178 -9.91 6.20 -24.04
N SER A 179 -10.55 5.15 -24.59
CA SER A 179 -10.42 4.74 -25.99
C SER A 179 -10.94 5.81 -26.96
N ASP A 180 -11.92 6.60 -26.54
CA ASP A 180 -12.43 7.73 -27.34
C ASP A 180 -11.42 8.89 -27.51
N LYS A 181 -10.43 8.98 -26.62
CA LYS A 181 -9.45 10.08 -26.61
C LYS A 181 -8.08 9.65 -27.07
N TYR A 182 -7.72 8.40 -26.82
CA TYR A 182 -6.40 7.86 -27.04
C TYR A 182 -6.51 6.48 -27.71
N ASP A 183 -5.47 6.07 -28.41
CA ASP A 183 -5.37 4.70 -28.98
C ASP A 183 -5.06 3.68 -27.86
N LEU A 184 -6.02 3.48 -26.96
CA LEU A 184 -5.96 2.61 -25.79
C LEU A 184 -7.08 1.56 -25.84
N PRO A 185 -6.93 0.43 -25.14
CA PRO A 185 -8.05 -0.49 -24.92
C PRO A 185 -9.22 0.20 -24.21
N ASN A 186 -10.43 -0.30 -24.42
CA ASN A 186 -11.61 0.17 -23.69
C ASN A 186 -11.70 -0.32 -22.23
N GLY A 187 -10.81 -1.19 -21.82
CA GLY A 187 -10.72 -1.69 -20.45
C GLY A 187 -11.68 -2.82 -20.08
N ASP A 188 -12.49 -3.31 -21.01
CA ASP A 188 -13.47 -4.36 -20.70
C ASP A 188 -12.82 -5.66 -20.21
N GLN A 189 -11.74 -6.10 -20.88
CA GLN A 189 -11.04 -7.31 -20.50
C GLN A 189 -10.25 -7.09 -19.22
N GLU A 190 -9.56 -5.95 -19.13
CA GLU A 190 -8.81 -5.54 -17.94
C GLU A 190 -9.72 -5.51 -16.71
N ASN A 191 -10.88 -4.89 -16.80
CA ASN A 191 -11.84 -4.80 -15.69
C ASN A 191 -12.44 -6.16 -15.31
N ARG A 192 -12.66 -7.05 -16.26
CA ARG A 192 -13.05 -8.44 -15.92
C ARG A 192 -11.99 -9.12 -15.07
N ASN A 193 -10.73 -9.04 -15.47
CA ASN A 193 -9.62 -9.63 -14.73
C ASN A 193 -9.41 -8.93 -13.37
N LEU A 194 -9.31 -7.60 -13.35
CA LEU A 194 -9.13 -6.81 -12.13
C LEU A 194 -10.21 -7.11 -11.08
N SER A 195 -11.48 -7.27 -11.51
CA SER A 195 -12.58 -7.65 -10.63
C SER A 195 -12.36 -9.02 -9.99
N LEU A 196 -11.86 -10.02 -10.75
CA LEU A 196 -11.56 -11.34 -10.21
C LEU A 196 -10.49 -11.26 -9.10
N TYR A 197 -9.43 -10.50 -9.34
CA TYR A 197 -8.33 -10.35 -8.37
C TYR A 197 -8.73 -9.48 -7.17
N ALA A 198 -9.54 -8.44 -7.35
CA ALA A 198 -10.12 -7.69 -6.24
C ALA A 198 -10.98 -8.56 -5.32
N ASN A 199 -11.82 -9.43 -5.92
CA ASN A 199 -12.60 -10.40 -5.16
C ASN A 199 -11.71 -11.45 -4.46
N ALA A 200 -10.68 -11.96 -5.12
CA ALA A 200 -9.72 -12.89 -4.53
C ALA A 200 -9.03 -12.29 -3.29
N ILE A 201 -8.58 -11.02 -3.37
CA ILE A 201 -8.02 -10.31 -2.22
C ILE A 201 -9.03 -10.20 -1.08
N LYS A 202 -10.28 -9.86 -1.39
CA LYS A 202 -11.36 -9.78 -0.39
C LYS A 202 -11.63 -11.11 0.30
N GLU A 203 -11.66 -12.20 -0.45
CA GLU A 203 -11.85 -13.56 0.08
C GLU A 203 -10.71 -13.96 1.02
N VAL A 204 -9.46 -13.78 0.58
CA VAL A 204 -8.26 -14.08 1.38
C VAL A 204 -8.21 -13.18 2.62
N ALA A 205 -8.54 -11.89 2.50
CA ALA A 205 -8.59 -10.99 3.64
C ALA A 205 -9.62 -11.44 4.69
N LEU A 206 -10.78 -11.91 4.25
CA LEU A 206 -11.82 -12.46 5.14
C LEU A 206 -11.34 -13.74 5.84
N GLU A 207 -10.72 -14.65 5.11
CA GLU A 207 -10.19 -15.92 5.63
C GLU A 207 -9.14 -15.69 6.73
N HIS A 208 -8.22 -14.77 6.50
CA HIS A 208 -7.14 -14.42 7.43
C HIS A 208 -7.51 -13.32 8.44
N GLN A 209 -8.75 -12.82 8.44
CA GLN A 209 -9.22 -11.73 9.30
C GLN A 209 -8.38 -10.45 9.17
N VAL A 210 -7.93 -10.16 7.96
CA VAL A 210 -7.18 -8.95 7.61
C VAL A 210 -8.14 -7.88 7.10
N LEU A 211 -7.85 -6.63 7.41
CA LEU A 211 -8.63 -5.50 6.87
C LEU A 211 -8.49 -5.44 5.35
N PHE A 212 -9.62 -5.27 4.66
CA PHE A 212 -9.69 -5.07 3.21
C PHE A 212 -10.19 -3.68 2.86
N VAL A 213 -9.51 -3.03 1.93
CA VAL A 213 -9.93 -1.77 1.29
C VAL A 213 -10.26 -2.05 -0.16
N ASP A 214 -11.52 -1.85 -0.52
CA ASP A 214 -11.97 -1.90 -1.90
C ASP A 214 -11.60 -0.59 -2.61
N ALA A 215 -10.67 -0.67 -3.55
CA ALA A 215 -10.34 0.42 -4.45
C ALA A 215 -11.00 0.25 -5.83
N PHE A 216 -11.36 -1.00 -6.20
CA PHE A 216 -11.93 -1.31 -7.52
C PHE A 216 -13.32 -0.69 -7.69
N GLY A 217 -14.24 -0.98 -6.78
CA GLY A 217 -15.62 -0.52 -6.88
C GLY A 217 -15.76 1.00 -6.91
N PRO A 218 -15.19 1.74 -5.95
CA PRO A 218 -15.20 3.21 -5.97
C PRO A 218 -14.58 3.82 -7.21
N THR A 219 -13.42 3.31 -7.69
CA THR A 219 -12.78 3.87 -8.88
C THR A 219 -13.56 3.61 -10.15
N GLN A 220 -14.24 2.46 -10.27
CA GLN A 220 -15.15 2.20 -11.38
C GLN A 220 -16.28 3.25 -11.46
N GLN A 221 -16.82 3.65 -10.32
CA GLN A 221 -17.84 4.70 -10.26
C GLN A 221 -17.28 6.06 -10.64
N TRP A 222 -16.11 6.43 -10.07
CA TRP A 222 -15.49 7.73 -10.37
C TRP A 222 -15.09 7.88 -11.83
N PHE A 223 -14.62 6.81 -12.47
CA PHE A 223 -14.17 6.81 -13.86
C PHE A 223 -15.33 6.96 -14.86
N ALA A 224 -16.54 6.61 -14.46
CA ALA A 224 -17.74 6.85 -15.26
C ALA A 224 -18.14 8.34 -15.29
N GLU A 225 -17.72 9.10 -14.27
CA GLU A 225 -18.12 10.51 -14.11
C GLU A 225 -17.01 11.48 -14.56
N GLN A 226 -15.75 11.10 -14.38
CA GLN A 226 -14.62 11.99 -14.54
C GLN A 226 -13.34 11.25 -14.98
N GLN A 227 -12.53 11.91 -15.81
CA GLN A 227 -11.19 11.39 -16.14
C GLN A 227 -10.24 11.58 -14.95
N LEU A 228 -9.83 10.47 -14.33
CA LEU A 228 -8.93 10.44 -13.17
C LEU A 228 -7.66 9.63 -13.43
N THR A 229 -7.46 9.16 -14.66
CA THR A 229 -6.23 8.48 -15.07
C THR A 229 -5.58 9.18 -16.24
N ILE A 230 -4.29 8.90 -16.46
CA ILE A 230 -3.54 9.41 -17.62
C ILE A 230 -3.56 8.42 -18.80
N ASP A 231 -3.74 7.12 -18.53
CA ASP A 231 -3.63 6.04 -19.49
C ASP A 231 -4.60 4.89 -19.27
N GLY A 232 -5.64 5.12 -18.48
CA GLY A 232 -6.61 4.12 -18.05
C GLY A 232 -6.25 3.38 -16.76
N LEU A 233 -4.97 3.33 -16.38
CA LEU A 233 -4.48 2.56 -15.22
C LEU A 233 -3.79 3.42 -14.16
N GLN A 234 -3.07 4.44 -14.60
CA GLN A 234 -2.31 5.29 -13.70
C GLN A 234 -3.13 6.53 -13.34
N LEU A 235 -3.42 6.70 -12.07
CA LEU A 235 -4.15 7.87 -11.58
C LEU A 235 -3.39 9.16 -11.93
N ASN A 236 -4.13 10.17 -12.32
CA ASN A 236 -3.62 11.54 -12.43
C ASN A 236 -3.59 12.22 -11.04
N ASP A 237 -3.26 13.49 -10.99
CA ASP A 237 -3.18 14.25 -9.74
C ASP A 237 -4.46 14.17 -8.91
N GLU A 238 -5.60 14.48 -9.49
CA GLU A 238 -6.91 14.44 -8.83
C GLU A 238 -7.32 13.02 -8.42
N GLY A 239 -6.99 12.03 -9.26
CA GLY A 239 -7.19 10.63 -8.96
C GLY A 239 -6.44 10.20 -7.70
N TYR A 240 -5.17 10.62 -7.55
CA TYR A 240 -4.39 10.33 -6.34
C TYR A 240 -4.89 11.08 -5.11
N GLN A 241 -5.42 12.29 -5.24
CA GLN A 241 -6.07 13.01 -4.13
C GLN A 241 -7.28 12.21 -3.62
N LYS A 242 -8.19 11.82 -4.51
CA LYS A 242 -9.38 11.03 -4.16
C LYS A 242 -9.00 9.67 -3.57
N PHE A 243 -8.06 8.97 -4.20
CA PHE A 243 -7.61 7.65 -3.74
C PHE A 243 -6.95 7.71 -2.36
N SER A 244 -6.10 8.69 -2.11
CA SER A 244 -5.43 8.88 -0.82
C SER A 244 -6.42 9.09 0.32
N LYS A 245 -7.48 9.86 0.06
CA LYS A 245 -8.56 10.06 1.02
C LYS A 245 -9.38 8.78 1.25
N LEU A 246 -9.72 8.06 0.17
CA LEU A 246 -10.39 6.76 0.27
C LEU A 246 -9.59 5.79 1.14
N LEU A 247 -8.30 5.64 0.85
CA LEU A 247 -7.41 4.72 1.58
C LEU A 247 -7.34 5.10 3.07
N ALA A 248 -7.19 6.38 3.37
CA ALA A 248 -7.15 6.85 4.75
C ALA A 248 -8.49 6.63 5.47
N ASP A 249 -9.62 6.90 4.82
CA ASP A 249 -10.97 6.70 5.39
C ASP A 249 -11.26 5.23 5.66
N GLU A 250 -10.93 4.36 4.72
CA GLU A 250 -11.26 2.94 4.77
C GLU A 250 -10.33 2.13 5.68
N ALA A 251 -9.05 2.51 5.76
CA ALA A 251 -8.08 1.81 6.58
C ALA A 251 -8.03 2.32 8.03
N PHE A 252 -8.20 3.62 8.27
CA PHE A 252 -7.99 4.26 9.57
C PHE A 252 -9.25 4.93 10.15
N GLY A 253 -10.36 4.85 9.43
CA GLY A 253 -11.60 5.52 9.79
C GLY A 253 -11.64 6.99 9.35
N LYS A 254 -12.85 7.50 9.15
CA LYS A 254 -13.06 8.92 8.80
C LYS A 254 -12.64 9.80 9.97
N LYS A 255 -11.79 10.77 9.69
CA LYS A 255 -11.33 11.73 10.68
C LYS A 255 -11.30 13.13 10.06
N GLU A 256 -11.81 14.11 10.79
CA GLU A 256 -11.79 15.50 10.37
C GLU A 256 -10.35 16.05 10.46
N VAL A 257 -9.94 16.76 9.41
CA VAL A 257 -8.68 17.51 9.39
C VAL A 257 -8.95 18.92 9.92
N LYS A 258 -8.30 19.27 11.02
CA LYS A 258 -8.50 20.57 11.68
C LYS A 258 -7.68 21.71 11.05
N ASN A 259 -6.51 21.39 10.53
CA ASN A 259 -5.53 22.35 10.00
C ASN A 259 -5.44 22.21 8.48
N GLU A 260 -6.58 22.37 7.79
CA GLU A 260 -6.66 22.23 6.33
C GLU A 260 -5.81 23.27 5.59
N ASP A 261 -5.64 24.43 6.18
CA ASP A 261 -4.77 25.54 5.70
C ASP A 261 -3.28 25.13 5.61
N LEU A 262 -2.84 24.13 6.37
CA LEU A 262 -1.47 23.63 6.32
C LEU A 262 -1.25 22.55 5.23
N ARG A 263 -2.30 22.10 4.54
CA ARG A 263 -2.21 20.97 3.58
C ARG A 263 -1.13 21.16 2.52
N ALA A 264 -1.05 22.33 1.94
CA ALA A 264 -0.08 22.61 0.88
C ALA A 264 1.37 22.56 1.41
N SER A 265 1.65 23.20 2.53
CA SER A 265 2.98 23.22 3.12
C SER A 265 3.41 21.84 3.69
N VAL A 266 2.48 21.09 4.26
CA VAL A 266 2.74 19.71 4.69
C VAL A 266 3.01 18.83 3.48
N ASN A 267 2.26 18.95 2.38
CA ASN A 267 2.51 18.19 1.17
C ASN A 267 3.88 18.50 0.56
N GLU A 268 4.29 19.76 0.53
CA GLU A 268 5.63 20.15 0.07
C GLU A 268 6.73 19.50 0.91
N ALA A 269 6.62 19.52 2.24
CA ALA A 269 7.56 18.87 3.15
C ALA A 269 7.58 17.35 2.97
N VAL A 270 6.42 16.72 2.72
CA VAL A 270 6.29 15.30 2.41
C VAL A 270 7.00 14.96 1.11
N LEU A 271 6.81 15.76 0.05
CA LEU A 271 7.46 15.53 -1.24
C LEU A 271 8.99 15.66 -1.14
N GLU A 272 9.49 16.62 -0.38
CA GLU A 272 10.93 16.74 -0.11
C GLU A 272 11.48 15.52 0.64
N LYS A 273 10.77 15.02 1.66
CA LYS A 273 11.12 13.77 2.36
C LYS A 273 11.10 12.57 1.41
N ASN A 274 10.10 12.46 0.55
CA ASN A 274 9.97 11.39 -0.42
C ASN A 274 11.11 11.37 -1.43
N TRP A 275 11.66 12.54 -1.80
CA TRP A 275 12.83 12.61 -2.67
C TRP A 275 14.06 11.96 -2.02
N PHE A 276 14.33 12.23 -0.73
CA PHE A 276 15.44 11.58 0.00
C PHE A 276 15.19 10.08 0.17
N TRP A 277 13.97 9.68 0.55
CA TRP A 277 13.60 8.28 0.66
C TRP A 277 13.76 7.51 -0.65
N HIS A 278 13.38 8.11 -1.77
CA HIS A 278 13.56 7.53 -3.10
C HIS A 278 15.04 7.23 -3.38
N ASN A 279 15.94 8.12 -2.99
CA ASN A 279 17.37 7.95 -3.20
C ASN A 279 18.00 6.91 -2.26
N ASP A 280 17.37 6.56 -1.16
CA ASP A 280 17.80 5.45 -0.29
C ASP A 280 17.22 4.10 -0.77
N TYR A 281 15.91 4.05 -1.02
CA TYR A 281 15.22 2.79 -1.30
C TYR A 281 15.20 2.41 -2.79
N LYS A 282 14.93 3.37 -3.68
CA LYS A 282 14.83 3.14 -5.13
C LYS A 282 16.05 3.67 -5.88
N VAL A 283 17.23 3.34 -5.42
CA VAL A 283 18.47 3.87 -6.02
C VAL A 283 18.48 3.73 -7.53
N PRO A 284 18.61 4.83 -8.28
CA PRO A 284 18.51 4.83 -9.75
C PRO A 284 19.53 3.92 -10.46
N ASN A 285 20.62 3.58 -9.79
CA ASN A 285 21.69 2.78 -10.35
C ASN A 285 22.11 1.63 -9.42
N GLY A 286 21.15 0.79 -9.04
CA GLY A 286 21.41 -0.37 -8.19
C GLY A 286 22.48 -1.31 -8.74
N VAL A 287 22.66 -1.38 -10.06
CA VAL A 287 23.75 -2.19 -10.68
C VAL A 287 25.13 -1.66 -10.34
N HIS A 288 25.32 -0.35 -10.23
CA HIS A 288 26.60 0.24 -9.85
C HIS A 288 26.87 0.12 -8.36
N VAL A 289 25.84 0.29 -7.55
CA VAL A 289 25.97 0.45 -6.11
C VAL A 289 25.77 -0.88 -5.37
N PHE A 290 24.77 -1.64 -5.73
CA PHE A 290 24.40 -2.89 -5.04
C PHE A 290 24.65 -4.14 -5.88
N GLY A 291 24.77 -4.02 -7.21
CA GLY A 291 24.99 -5.13 -8.13
C GLY A 291 26.46 -5.43 -8.41
N ARG A 292 26.71 -6.05 -9.55
CA ARG A 292 28.04 -6.48 -9.98
C ARG A 292 29.11 -5.38 -10.11
N ARG A 293 28.70 -4.12 -10.17
CA ARG A 293 29.61 -2.96 -10.20
C ARG A 293 29.83 -2.33 -8.82
N TYR A 294 29.37 -2.98 -7.76
CA TYR A 294 29.61 -2.51 -6.40
C TYR A 294 31.12 -2.31 -6.11
N ARG A 295 31.96 -3.21 -6.59
CA ARG A 295 33.41 -3.04 -6.50
C ARG A 295 34.00 -2.52 -7.83
N PRO A 296 34.94 -1.55 -7.77
CA PRO A 296 35.54 -0.93 -6.58
C PRO A 296 34.76 0.27 -6.05
N PHE A 297 33.79 0.81 -6.78
CA PHE A 297 33.23 2.15 -6.52
C PHE A 297 32.22 2.17 -5.35
N GLY A 298 31.33 1.17 -5.28
CA GLY A 298 30.23 1.18 -4.33
C GLY A 298 30.65 0.95 -2.88
N ASN A 299 31.69 0.13 -2.63
CA ASN A 299 32.14 -0.20 -1.29
C ASN A 299 33.01 0.90 -0.63
N GLU A 300 33.51 1.86 -1.39
CA GLU A 300 34.34 2.94 -0.87
C GLU A 300 33.56 4.20 -0.52
N ASN A 301 32.66 4.62 -1.41
CA ASN A 301 31.98 5.91 -1.30
C ASN A 301 30.52 5.82 -0.87
N TYR A 302 29.81 4.83 -1.37
CA TYR A 302 28.36 4.79 -1.27
C TYR A 302 27.81 4.51 0.14
N PRO A 303 28.43 3.67 1.01
CA PRO A 303 27.94 3.48 2.37
C PRO A 303 27.81 4.78 3.17
N GLU A 304 28.77 5.70 3.01
CA GLU A 304 28.72 7.01 3.69
C GLU A 304 27.63 7.92 3.12
N GLU A 305 27.41 7.88 1.81
CA GLU A 305 26.32 8.62 1.18
C GLU A 305 24.97 8.12 1.64
N LEU A 306 24.76 6.80 1.72
CA LEU A 306 23.53 6.21 2.26
C LEU A 306 23.24 6.66 3.69
N ILE A 307 24.25 6.69 4.54
CA ILE A 307 24.09 7.16 5.93
C ILE A 307 23.57 8.61 5.92
N LYS A 308 24.13 9.47 5.08
CA LYS A 308 23.68 10.86 4.96
C LYS A 308 22.24 10.96 4.42
N VAL A 309 21.90 10.20 3.38
CA VAL A 309 20.56 10.18 2.81
C VAL A 309 19.53 9.74 3.85
N ARG A 310 19.84 8.70 4.63
CA ARG A 310 18.99 8.22 5.73
C ARG A 310 18.81 9.25 6.84
N GLN A 311 19.89 9.93 7.23
CA GLN A 311 19.85 11.04 8.17
C GLN A 311 18.97 12.18 7.64
N MET A 312 19.12 12.54 6.38
CA MET A 312 18.30 13.59 5.74
C MET A 312 16.84 13.21 5.67
N THR A 313 16.50 11.95 5.40
CA THR A 313 15.11 11.45 5.46
C THR A 313 14.52 11.66 6.86
N GLY A 314 15.25 11.30 7.93
CA GLY A 314 14.79 11.51 9.31
C GLY A 314 14.66 13.00 9.69
N ILE A 315 15.55 13.86 9.19
CA ILE A 315 15.44 15.31 9.37
C ILE A 315 14.15 15.83 8.69
N ARG A 316 13.79 15.30 7.53
CA ARG A 316 12.57 15.69 6.81
C ARG A 316 11.29 15.17 7.49
N ASP A 317 11.30 14.00 8.13
CA ASP A 317 10.20 13.59 9.02
C ASP A 317 9.96 14.66 10.11
N THR A 318 11.04 15.11 10.74
CA THR A 318 10.96 16.17 11.76
C THR A 318 10.45 17.50 11.19
N ALA A 319 10.84 17.86 9.97
CA ALA A 319 10.35 19.07 9.31
C ALA A 319 8.82 19.00 9.06
N ILE A 320 8.30 17.86 8.63
CA ILE A 320 6.84 17.64 8.49
C ILE A 320 6.12 17.93 9.83
N TRP A 321 6.63 17.36 10.94
CA TRP A 321 6.00 17.56 12.25
C TRP A 321 6.09 18.99 12.76
N LYS A 322 7.15 19.73 12.43
CA LYS A 322 7.26 21.16 12.72
C LYS A 322 6.25 21.97 11.92
N THR A 323 6.13 21.69 10.61
CA THR A 323 5.13 22.32 9.74
C THR A 323 3.71 22.15 10.29
N LEU A 324 3.37 20.96 10.80
CA LEU A 324 2.07 20.69 11.44
C LEU A 324 1.80 21.52 12.69
N LYS A 325 2.85 22.03 13.35
CA LYS A 325 2.76 22.91 14.52
C LYS A 325 2.84 24.40 14.16
N GLY A 326 2.98 24.72 12.88
CA GLY A 326 3.21 26.08 12.42
C GLY A 326 4.60 26.63 12.76
N GLU A 327 5.57 25.73 12.99
CA GLU A 327 6.97 26.05 13.23
C GLU A 327 7.73 25.97 11.90
N SER A 328 8.44 27.03 11.51
CA SER A 328 9.28 27.09 10.30
C SER A 328 10.70 26.61 10.58
#